data_c4e98eba5b61dd8df1080e4e142a915a
#
_entry.id   c4e98eba5b61dd8df1080e4e142a915a
#
_cell.length_a   1.000
_cell.length_b   1.000
_cell.length_c   1.000
_cell.angle_alpha   90.00
_cell.angle_beta   90.00
_cell.angle_gamma   90.00
#
_symmetry.space_group_name_H-M   'P 1'
#
loop_
_entity.id
_entity.type
_entity.pdbx_description
1 polymer ?
#
loop_
_entity_poly.entity_id
_entity_poly.type
_entity_poly.pdbx_seq_one_letter_code
_entity_poly.pdbx_strand_id
1 'polypeptide(L)'
;LPYIFLGVLLVALVLLIIVPGSGTKDRRPDWRMSFKKRDRIPYGTFVAWENLRTQFPAARITTESAEPSLWTNLSETDKNQLLIIIAPNFKPDESEMNALLRFIKNGNDVFISTVSAPFYLEQAVRCDIFYSVQGYEFGPMMPPDSMQLSLSVPLGSKAKRFAYPGHGMDLWFHSFDTARSRILGTNEAGKADFIGMKAGAGNLYLHLAPIAFSNYFLLHKNNMEYYDRIFSMMSKKANTVVWDEYFITKRDSPPEPQKNWLTVLMNLENAEGKKPFKTALLVLLSLLAVYALSEMRRKQRPIPVMKKPANESLDFVKTIGRLYHDKGDHANLCRKMTAYFLEHVRSRYKLNTQHLNEDFIRDLSYKSGVDEKLVVSIVKQMQQMHGAVRVSAQQMAYYHDLLEKFYKYS
;
A
#
# COMPACT_ATOMS: atom_id res chain seq x y z
N LEU A 1 6.08 25.54 31.19
CA LEU A 1 5.67 24.14 30.94
C LEU A 1 5.05 23.90 29.56
N PRO A 2 4.06 24.68 29.03
CA PRO A 2 3.41 24.39 27.74
C PRO A 2 4.35 24.50 26.54
N TYR A 3 5.36 25.38 26.58
CA TYR A 3 6.31 25.52 25.46
C TYR A 3 7.32 24.38 25.39
N ILE A 4 7.68 23.78 26.53
CA ILE A 4 8.53 22.60 26.58
C ILE A 4 7.77 21.42 25.99
N PHE A 5 6.48 21.30 26.32
CA PHE A 5 5.61 20.25 25.76
C PHE A 5 5.43 20.38 24.23
N LEU A 6 5.25 21.61 23.75
CA LEU A 6 5.16 21.90 22.30
C LEU A 6 6.48 21.61 21.58
N GLY A 7 7.62 21.98 22.19
CA GLY A 7 8.94 21.66 21.66
C GLY A 7 9.20 20.15 21.59
N VAL A 8 8.84 19.42 22.64
CA VAL A 8 8.97 17.95 22.68
C VAL A 8 8.04 17.30 21.64
N LEU A 9 6.81 17.80 21.48
CA LEU A 9 5.87 17.30 20.48
C LEU A 9 6.40 17.55 19.05
N LEU A 10 6.98 18.71 18.79
CA LEU A 10 7.55 19.06 17.49
C LEU A 10 8.80 18.22 17.18
N VAL A 11 9.67 17.99 18.16
CA VAL A 11 10.81 17.09 18.05
C VAL A 11 10.35 15.64 17.83
N ALA A 12 9.32 15.18 18.53
CA ALA A 12 8.74 13.85 18.35
C ALA A 12 8.14 13.70 16.93
N LEU A 13 7.45 14.73 16.42
CA LEU A 13 6.89 14.74 15.06
C LEU A 13 7.99 14.73 14.00
N VAL A 14 9.06 15.50 14.19
CA VAL A 14 10.24 15.51 13.32
C VAL A 14 10.95 14.15 13.35
N LEU A 15 11.11 13.55 14.55
CA LEU A 15 11.66 12.19 14.69
C LEU A 15 10.77 11.14 14.01
N LEU A 16 9.43 11.28 14.07
CA LEU A 16 8.48 10.39 13.39
C LEU A 16 8.59 10.49 11.86
N ILE A 17 8.98 11.65 11.33
CA ILE A 17 9.20 11.88 9.90
C ILE A 17 10.60 11.41 9.47
N ILE A 18 11.62 11.60 10.34
CA ILE A 18 13.03 11.29 10.03
C ILE A 18 13.38 9.83 10.32
N VAL A 19 12.78 9.23 11.34
CA VAL A 19 12.93 7.79 11.59
C VAL A 19 12.08 7.09 10.53
N PRO A 20 12.70 6.50 9.50
CA PRO A 20 11.96 5.64 8.61
C PRO A 20 11.34 4.59 9.52
N GLY A 21 10.01 4.61 9.58
CA GLY A 21 9.30 3.62 10.36
C GLY A 21 9.94 2.28 10.08
N SER A 22 10.42 1.60 11.11
CA SER A 22 10.79 0.20 11.05
C SER A 22 9.50 -0.58 10.84
N GLY A 23 8.81 -0.25 9.72
CA GLY A 23 7.75 -1.08 9.21
C GLY A 23 8.37 -2.45 9.10
N THR A 24 7.89 -3.38 9.87
CA THR A 24 8.09 -4.80 9.63
C THR A 24 8.00 -4.95 8.14
N LYS A 25 9.15 -5.22 7.48
CA LYS A 25 9.19 -5.44 6.03
C LYS A 25 8.10 -6.45 5.77
N ASP A 26 7.00 -5.97 5.20
CA ASP A 26 5.89 -6.86 4.85
C ASP A 26 6.53 -7.93 3.99
N ARG A 27 6.57 -9.16 4.47
CA ARG A 27 7.25 -10.29 3.80
C ARG A 27 6.52 -10.68 2.51
N ARG A 28 5.48 -9.93 2.15
CA ARG A 28 4.76 -10.16 0.90
C ARG A 28 5.65 -9.74 -0.27
N PRO A 29 5.75 -10.58 -1.30
CA PRO A 29 6.47 -10.23 -2.51
C PRO A 29 5.89 -8.94 -3.12
N ASP A 30 6.78 -8.08 -3.60
CA ASP A 30 6.37 -6.91 -4.37
C ASP A 30 5.97 -7.37 -5.78
N TRP A 31 4.68 -7.38 -6.07
CA TRP A 31 4.11 -7.83 -7.34
C TRP A 31 4.01 -6.75 -8.42
N ARG A 32 4.65 -5.59 -8.23
CA ARG A 32 4.66 -4.53 -9.24
C ARG A 32 5.33 -5.02 -10.53
N MET A 33 4.71 -4.73 -11.67
CA MET A 33 5.25 -5.03 -13.00
C MET A 33 6.24 -3.93 -13.40
N SER A 34 7.48 -4.04 -12.95
CA SER A 34 8.51 -3.02 -13.19
C SER A 34 9.26 -3.22 -14.51
N PHE A 35 9.47 -4.45 -14.93
CA PHE A 35 10.31 -4.87 -16.07
C PHE A 35 11.72 -4.24 -16.09
N LYS A 36 12.15 -3.69 -14.97
CA LYS A 36 13.49 -3.11 -14.85
C LYS A 36 14.54 -4.21 -14.65
N LYS A 37 15.67 -4.10 -15.34
CA LYS A 37 16.77 -5.06 -15.27
C LYS A 37 17.41 -5.23 -13.88
N ARG A 38 17.30 -4.22 -13.01
CA ARG A 38 17.86 -4.28 -11.63
C ARG A 38 16.89 -4.84 -10.61
N ASP A 39 15.62 -4.95 -10.96
CA ASP A 39 14.59 -5.35 -10.02
C ASP A 39 14.54 -6.88 -9.88
N ARG A 40 14.76 -7.34 -8.66
CA ARG A 40 14.70 -8.76 -8.26
C ARG A 40 13.31 -9.19 -7.82
N ILE A 41 12.31 -8.32 -7.96
CA ILE A 41 10.90 -8.64 -7.71
C ILE A 41 10.36 -9.60 -8.78
N PRO A 42 9.22 -10.28 -8.55
CA PRO A 42 8.68 -11.27 -9.48
C PRO A 42 8.57 -10.78 -10.92
N TYR A 43 8.08 -9.56 -11.14
CA TYR A 43 7.92 -8.97 -12.48
C TYR A 43 9.02 -7.96 -12.85
N GLY A 44 10.21 -8.07 -12.26
CA GLY A 44 11.44 -7.48 -12.78
C GLY A 44 12.08 -8.38 -13.83
N THR A 45 13.11 -7.89 -14.55
CA THR A 45 13.82 -8.62 -15.61
C THR A 45 15.29 -8.89 -15.26
N PHE A 46 15.60 -8.94 -13.98
CA PHE A 46 16.98 -9.18 -13.51
C PHE A 46 17.57 -10.49 -14.04
N VAL A 47 16.80 -11.58 -14.02
CA VAL A 47 17.24 -12.90 -14.50
C VAL A 47 17.51 -12.87 -16.00
N ALA A 48 16.64 -12.23 -16.78
CA ALA A 48 16.81 -12.09 -18.23
C ALA A 48 18.07 -11.28 -18.56
N TRP A 49 18.32 -10.18 -17.84
CA TRP A 49 19.51 -9.35 -18.02
C TRP A 49 20.81 -10.12 -17.70
N GLU A 50 20.88 -10.77 -16.55
CA GLU A 50 22.08 -11.49 -16.11
C GLU A 50 22.45 -12.65 -17.06
N ASN A 51 21.46 -13.31 -17.65
CA ASN A 51 21.70 -14.43 -18.56
C ASN A 51 22.11 -14.00 -20.00
N LEU A 52 22.06 -12.73 -20.35
CA LEU A 52 22.55 -12.27 -21.66
C LEU A 52 24.01 -12.65 -21.91
N ARG A 53 24.85 -12.59 -20.88
CA ARG A 53 26.28 -12.95 -20.99
C ARG A 53 26.48 -14.42 -21.37
N THR A 54 25.59 -15.30 -20.93
CA THR A 54 25.61 -16.71 -21.29
C THR A 54 25.16 -16.92 -22.73
N GLN A 55 24.19 -16.15 -23.20
CA GLN A 55 23.69 -16.26 -24.57
C GLN A 55 24.65 -15.64 -25.61
N PHE A 56 25.33 -14.58 -25.25
CA PHE A 56 26.21 -13.81 -26.14
C PHE A 56 27.61 -13.65 -25.53
N PRO A 57 28.37 -14.75 -25.32
CA PRO A 57 29.66 -14.68 -24.61
C PRO A 57 30.73 -13.88 -25.34
N ALA A 58 30.63 -13.73 -26.66
CA ALA A 58 31.58 -12.98 -27.47
C ALA A 58 31.16 -11.51 -27.71
N ALA A 59 29.97 -11.12 -27.28
CA ALA A 59 29.44 -9.78 -27.51
C ALA A 59 29.76 -8.83 -26.37
N ARG A 60 29.93 -7.56 -26.67
CA ARG A 60 29.91 -6.49 -25.69
C ARG A 60 28.48 -6.23 -25.26
N ILE A 61 28.13 -6.49 -23.98
CA ILE A 61 26.82 -6.25 -23.45
C ILE A 61 26.79 -4.92 -22.70
N THR A 62 25.89 -4.04 -23.12
CA THR A 62 25.70 -2.70 -22.55
C THR A 62 24.24 -2.35 -22.40
N THR A 63 23.95 -1.18 -21.88
CA THR A 63 22.59 -0.65 -21.76
C THR A 63 22.50 0.68 -22.45
N GLU A 64 21.31 0.97 -23.00
CA GLU A 64 21.00 2.26 -23.59
C GLU A 64 19.83 2.92 -22.84
N SER A 65 19.99 4.20 -22.57
CA SER A 65 18.97 5.00 -21.90
C SER A 65 18.63 6.28 -22.67
N ALA A 66 19.35 6.50 -23.78
CA ALA A 66 19.08 7.62 -24.69
C ALA A 66 18.03 7.22 -25.71
N GLU A 67 17.32 8.20 -26.24
CA GLU A 67 16.34 8.00 -27.30
C GLU A 67 16.99 7.48 -28.58
N PRO A 68 16.25 6.72 -29.42
CA PRO A 68 16.67 6.37 -30.77
C PRO A 68 17.11 7.62 -31.55
N SER A 69 18.23 7.57 -32.24
CA SER A 69 18.95 8.65 -32.90
C SER A 69 19.99 9.39 -32.04
N LEU A 70 19.90 9.35 -30.71
CA LEU A 70 20.90 9.90 -29.78
C LEU A 70 21.64 8.80 -29.01
N TRP A 71 21.61 7.58 -29.48
CA TRP A 71 22.27 6.45 -28.82
C TRP A 71 23.76 6.69 -28.58
N THR A 72 24.20 6.26 -27.41
CA THR A 72 25.61 6.32 -27.00
C THR A 72 26.33 4.99 -27.16
N ASN A 73 25.60 3.89 -27.03
CA ASN A 73 26.14 2.52 -27.08
C ASN A 73 25.74 1.75 -28.35
N LEU A 74 24.96 2.35 -29.22
CA LEU A 74 24.57 1.85 -30.54
C LEU A 74 24.94 2.85 -31.61
N SER A 75 25.19 2.34 -32.81
CA SER A 75 25.47 3.17 -33.98
C SER A 75 24.54 2.77 -35.13
N GLU A 76 23.90 3.72 -35.77
CA GLU A 76 23.07 3.46 -36.97
C GLU A 76 23.93 2.98 -38.15
N THR A 77 25.23 3.26 -38.14
CA THR A 77 26.15 2.93 -39.26
C THR A 77 26.84 1.58 -39.09
N ASP A 78 26.95 1.09 -37.87
CA ASP A 78 27.60 -0.18 -37.58
C ASP A 78 26.62 -1.35 -37.81
N LYS A 79 27.21 -2.52 -38.08
CA LYS A 79 26.46 -3.77 -38.33
C LYS A 79 26.68 -4.80 -37.25
N ASN A 80 25.85 -5.82 -37.25
CA ASN A 80 25.91 -6.91 -36.29
C ASN A 80 25.72 -6.45 -34.83
N GLN A 81 24.80 -5.54 -34.61
CA GLN A 81 24.35 -5.14 -33.30
C GLN A 81 22.96 -5.73 -33.01
N LEU A 82 22.67 -6.01 -31.77
CA LEU A 82 21.35 -6.48 -31.29
C LEU A 82 20.82 -5.51 -30.24
N LEU A 83 19.67 -4.92 -30.50
CA LEU A 83 18.93 -4.13 -29.52
C LEU A 83 17.79 -4.94 -28.95
N ILE A 84 17.70 -5.03 -27.63
CA ILE A 84 16.67 -5.74 -26.90
C ILE A 84 15.82 -4.75 -26.12
N ILE A 85 14.52 -4.65 -26.48
CA ILE A 85 13.53 -3.78 -25.86
C ILE A 85 12.47 -4.69 -25.21
N ILE A 86 12.38 -4.68 -23.89
CA ILE A 86 11.35 -5.36 -23.12
C ILE A 86 10.59 -4.29 -22.34
N ALA A 87 9.58 -3.73 -22.98
CA ALA A 87 8.80 -2.62 -22.45
C ALA A 87 7.31 -2.86 -22.69
N PRO A 88 6.50 -3.08 -21.63
CA PRO A 88 5.05 -3.26 -21.79
C PRO A 88 4.41 -2.13 -22.58
N ASN A 89 4.80 -0.89 -22.31
CA ASN A 89 4.34 0.30 -23.02
C ASN A 89 5.41 0.80 -23.99
N PHE A 90 5.62 0.10 -25.09
CA PHE A 90 6.51 0.53 -26.14
C PHE A 90 5.80 1.56 -27.03
N LYS A 91 6.13 2.85 -26.88
CA LYS A 91 5.49 3.97 -27.58
C LYS A 91 6.53 4.85 -28.26
N PRO A 92 7.15 4.40 -29.36
CA PRO A 92 8.01 5.25 -30.14
C PRO A 92 7.18 6.35 -30.83
N ASP A 93 7.74 7.53 -30.93
CA ASP A 93 7.27 8.54 -31.86
C ASP A 93 7.75 8.24 -33.30
N GLU A 94 7.36 9.06 -34.24
CA GLU A 94 7.73 8.87 -35.66
C GLU A 94 9.23 8.90 -35.87
N SER A 95 9.94 9.81 -35.23
CA SER A 95 11.38 9.98 -35.39
C SER A 95 12.16 8.79 -34.82
N GLU A 96 11.76 8.33 -33.64
CA GLU A 96 12.32 7.16 -32.97
C GLU A 96 12.06 5.87 -33.75
N MET A 97 10.85 5.72 -34.28
CA MET A 97 10.51 4.56 -35.12
C MET A 97 11.32 4.55 -36.41
N ASN A 98 11.51 5.71 -37.05
CA ASN A 98 12.33 5.85 -38.23
C ASN A 98 13.80 5.55 -37.94
N ALA A 99 14.34 5.94 -36.79
CA ALA A 99 15.70 5.61 -36.35
C ALA A 99 15.86 4.09 -36.18
N LEU A 100 14.91 3.43 -35.49
CA LEU A 100 14.88 1.96 -35.34
C LEU A 100 14.85 1.25 -36.70
N LEU A 101 14.04 1.74 -37.64
CA LEU A 101 13.96 1.16 -38.97
C LEU A 101 15.24 1.34 -39.78
N ARG A 102 15.93 2.49 -39.70
CA ARG A 102 17.26 2.71 -40.32
C ARG A 102 18.28 1.75 -39.75
N PHE A 103 18.29 1.61 -38.41
CA PHE A 103 19.18 0.69 -37.69
C PHE A 103 19.02 -0.76 -38.17
N ILE A 104 17.76 -1.24 -38.27
CA ILE A 104 17.47 -2.60 -38.77
C ILE A 104 17.87 -2.77 -40.24
N LYS A 105 17.52 -1.79 -41.10
CA LYS A 105 17.80 -1.85 -42.52
C LYS A 105 19.31 -1.94 -42.81
N ASN A 106 20.15 -1.38 -41.93
CA ASN A 106 21.60 -1.43 -42.04
C ASN A 106 22.23 -2.80 -41.70
N GLY A 107 21.47 -3.75 -41.18
CA GLY A 107 21.93 -5.11 -40.87
C GLY A 107 22.09 -5.41 -39.38
N ASN A 108 21.28 -4.73 -38.58
CA ASN A 108 21.20 -4.94 -37.14
C ASN A 108 19.87 -5.65 -36.79
N ASP A 109 19.85 -6.36 -35.69
CA ASP A 109 18.66 -7.05 -35.21
C ASP A 109 18.03 -6.25 -34.05
N VAL A 110 16.70 -6.19 -34.04
CA VAL A 110 15.92 -5.59 -32.96
C VAL A 110 14.91 -6.59 -32.45
N PHE A 111 14.92 -6.83 -31.16
CA PHE A 111 13.92 -7.61 -30.45
C PHE A 111 13.06 -6.69 -29.60
N ILE A 112 11.75 -6.70 -29.85
CA ILE A 112 10.76 -5.90 -29.11
C ILE A 112 9.77 -6.85 -28.44
N SER A 113 9.66 -6.79 -27.12
CA SER A 113 8.63 -7.46 -26.36
C SER A 113 7.73 -6.44 -25.66
N THR A 114 6.47 -6.37 -26.06
CA THR A 114 5.52 -5.34 -25.65
C THR A 114 4.10 -5.85 -25.60
N VAL A 115 3.23 -5.20 -24.82
CA VAL A 115 1.77 -5.44 -24.84
C VAL A 115 1.03 -4.39 -25.66
N SER A 116 1.68 -3.30 -26.04
CA SER A 116 1.08 -2.26 -26.85
C SER A 116 1.88 -2.04 -28.11
N ALA A 117 1.22 -2.07 -29.27
CA ALA A 117 1.81 -1.64 -30.51
C ALA A 117 1.19 -0.29 -30.89
N PRO A 118 1.97 0.78 -30.83
CA PRO A 118 1.50 2.07 -31.25
C PRO A 118 1.40 2.14 -32.75
N PHE A 119 0.60 3.08 -33.23
CA PHE A 119 0.33 3.31 -34.67
C PHE A 119 1.57 3.24 -35.56
N TYR A 120 2.66 3.86 -35.16
CA TYR A 120 3.91 3.87 -35.97
C TYR A 120 4.55 2.48 -36.08
N LEU A 121 4.44 1.63 -35.04
CA LEU A 121 4.94 0.26 -35.13
C LEU A 121 4.03 -0.60 -36.00
N GLU A 122 2.70 -0.52 -35.83
CA GLU A 122 1.73 -1.24 -36.66
C GLU A 122 1.87 -0.90 -38.14
N GLN A 123 2.02 0.39 -38.42
CA GLN A 123 2.24 0.87 -39.79
C GLN A 123 3.57 0.36 -40.37
N ALA A 124 4.66 0.41 -39.60
CA ALA A 124 5.98 -0.02 -40.06
C ALA A 124 6.07 -1.52 -40.31
N VAL A 125 5.41 -2.31 -39.46
CA VAL A 125 5.37 -3.79 -39.55
C VAL A 125 4.22 -4.30 -40.43
N ARG A 126 3.24 -3.46 -40.70
CA ARG A 126 1.97 -3.84 -41.38
C ARG A 126 1.29 -4.98 -40.66
N CYS A 127 1.14 -4.83 -39.37
CA CYS A 127 0.43 -5.76 -38.50
C CYS A 127 -0.70 -5.04 -37.77
N ASP A 128 -1.70 -5.82 -37.39
CA ASP A 128 -2.78 -5.40 -36.51
C ASP A 128 -2.78 -6.33 -35.30
N ILE A 129 -2.83 -5.75 -34.11
CA ILE A 129 -2.77 -6.50 -32.86
C ILE A 129 -4.13 -6.48 -32.20
N PHE A 130 -4.62 -7.65 -31.86
CA PHE A 130 -5.83 -7.80 -31.08
C PHE A 130 -5.52 -7.66 -29.60
N TYR A 131 -6.23 -6.75 -28.95
CA TYR A 131 -6.20 -6.55 -27.52
C TYR A 131 -7.45 -7.17 -26.89
N SER A 132 -7.30 -8.13 -26.00
CA SER A 132 -8.44 -8.58 -25.20
C SER A 132 -8.94 -7.42 -24.34
N VAL A 133 -10.24 -7.10 -24.45
CA VAL A 133 -10.88 -5.96 -23.77
C VAL A 133 -11.04 -6.19 -22.25
N GLN A 134 -10.68 -7.34 -21.72
CA GLN A 134 -10.61 -7.53 -20.28
C GLN A 134 -9.48 -6.67 -19.75
N GLY A 135 -9.90 -5.52 -19.20
CA GLY A 135 -9.04 -4.44 -18.76
C GLY A 135 -7.86 -4.94 -17.95
N TYR A 136 -6.68 -4.52 -18.38
CA TYR A 136 -5.46 -4.65 -17.60
C TYR A 136 -5.54 -3.72 -16.37
N GLU A 137 -6.48 -3.97 -15.47
CA GLU A 137 -6.35 -3.47 -14.12
C GLU A 137 -5.25 -4.32 -13.45
N PHE A 138 -4.06 -3.79 -13.45
CA PHE A 138 -2.92 -4.31 -12.69
C PHE A 138 -3.21 -4.24 -11.19
N GLY A 139 -4.17 -5.01 -10.72
CA GLY A 139 -4.52 -5.15 -9.33
C GLY A 139 -3.80 -6.33 -8.69
N PRO A 140 -3.41 -6.25 -7.42
CA PRO A 140 -2.69 -7.32 -6.73
C PRO A 140 -3.54 -8.56 -6.42
N MET A 141 -4.75 -8.69 -6.94
CA MET A 141 -5.74 -9.67 -6.48
C MET A 141 -6.45 -10.46 -7.60
N MET A 142 -5.86 -10.61 -8.78
CA MET A 142 -6.41 -11.62 -9.70
C MET A 142 -5.88 -13.01 -9.32
N PRO A 143 -6.76 -14.04 -9.32
CA PRO A 143 -6.30 -15.41 -9.17
C PRO A 143 -5.27 -15.71 -10.26
N PRO A 144 -4.24 -16.51 -9.98
CA PRO A 144 -3.19 -16.81 -10.95
C PRO A 144 -3.79 -17.64 -12.08
N ASP A 145 -4.14 -16.97 -13.19
CA ASP A 145 -4.41 -17.65 -14.43
C ASP A 145 -3.09 -18.22 -14.92
N SER A 146 -3.10 -19.48 -15.29
CA SER A 146 -1.91 -20.10 -15.86
C SER A 146 -1.73 -19.62 -17.29
N MET A 147 -0.75 -18.77 -17.53
CA MET A 147 -0.37 -18.37 -18.88
C MET A 147 0.39 -19.50 -19.57
N GLN A 148 0.04 -19.81 -20.81
CA GLN A 148 0.74 -20.77 -21.66
C GLN A 148 1.22 -20.10 -22.94
N LEU A 149 2.49 -20.32 -23.26
CA LEU A 149 3.14 -19.87 -24.49
C LEU A 149 3.74 -21.07 -25.20
N SER A 150 3.70 -21.06 -26.52
CA SER A 150 4.30 -22.10 -27.35
C SER A 150 5.35 -21.51 -28.28
N LEU A 151 6.53 -22.09 -28.33
CA LEU A 151 7.60 -21.71 -29.25
C LEU A 151 7.85 -22.78 -30.28
N SER A 152 7.93 -22.37 -31.55
CA SER A 152 8.26 -23.22 -32.70
C SER A 152 9.70 -22.99 -33.17
N VAL A 153 10.62 -22.71 -32.25
CA VAL A 153 12.01 -22.45 -32.59
C VAL A 153 12.95 -23.42 -31.85
N PRO A 154 14.09 -23.81 -32.48
CA PRO A 154 14.54 -23.47 -33.83
C PRO A 154 13.53 -23.92 -34.91
N LEU A 155 13.51 -23.21 -36.05
CA LEU A 155 12.60 -23.51 -37.17
C LEU A 155 12.65 -25.01 -37.58
N GLY A 156 11.46 -25.63 -37.65
CA GLY A 156 11.34 -27.06 -37.93
C GLY A 156 11.35 -27.98 -36.68
N SER A 157 11.56 -27.44 -35.49
CA SER A 157 11.39 -28.20 -34.25
C SER A 157 9.91 -28.31 -33.84
N LYS A 158 9.57 -29.36 -33.06
CA LYS A 158 8.23 -29.46 -32.49
C LYS A 158 8.01 -28.29 -31.55
N ALA A 159 6.84 -27.66 -31.64
CA ALA A 159 6.44 -26.58 -30.73
C ALA A 159 6.52 -27.06 -29.27
N LYS A 160 7.21 -26.32 -28.44
CA LYS A 160 7.29 -26.59 -27.02
C LYS A 160 6.46 -25.59 -26.23
N ARG A 161 5.67 -26.10 -25.30
CA ARG A 161 4.80 -25.29 -24.43
C ARG A 161 5.52 -24.95 -23.13
N PHE A 162 5.31 -23.74 -22.69
CA PHE A 162 5.82 -23.18 -21.46
C PHE A 162 4.67 -22.55 -20.69
N ALA A 163 4.56 -22.83 -19.41
CA ALA A 163 3.48 -22.32 -18.57
C ALA A 163 4.01 -21.83 -17.23
N TYR A 164 3.32 -20.87 -16.63
CA TYR A 164 3.60 -20.43 -15.26
C TYR A 164 2.29 -19.99 -14.58
N PRO A 165 2.20 -20.08 -13.23
CA PRO A 165 1.03 -19.69 -12.46
C PRO A 165 1.08 -18.18 -12.16
N GLY A 166 0.79 -17.35 -13.13
CA GLY A 166 0.84 -15.89 -13.02
C GLY A 166 -0.06 -15.22 -14.05
N HIS A 167 0.01 -13.89 -14.10
CA HIS A 167 -0.82 -13.13 -15.02
C HIS A 167 -0.61 -13.57 -16.48
N GLY A 168 -1.69 -13.86 -17.15
CA GLY A 168 -1.74 -14.09 -18.59
C GLY A 168 -1.88 -12.76 -19.35
N MET A 169 -1.37 -12.74 -20.56
CA MET A 169 -1.59 -11.66 -21.51
C MET A 169 -2.15 -12.31 -22.78
N ASP A 170 -3.44 -12.10 -23.03
CA ASP A 170 -4.10 -12.70 -24.20
C ASP A 170 -4.06 -11.70 -25.35
N LEU A 171 -2.89 -11.62 -25.97
CA LEU A 171 -2.58 -10.77 -27.12
C LEU A 171 -2.14 -11.64 -28.28
N TRP A 172 -2.54 -11.25 -29.48
CA TRP A 172 -2.09 -11.92 -30.71
C TRP A 172 -2.13 -10.97 -31.88
N PHE A 173 -1.39 -11.31 -32.93
CA PHE A 173 -1.47 -10.63 -34.22
C PHE A 173 -2.76 -11.05 -34.95
N HIS A 174 -3.69 -10.11 -35.12
CA HIS A 174 -4.92 -10.32 -35.88
C HIS A 174 -4.61 -10.45 -37.35
N SER A 175 -3.73 -9.57 -37.88
CA SER A 175 -3.20 -9.62 -39.22
C SER A 175 -1.74 -9.21 -39.26
N PHE A 176 -0.96 -9.73 -40.19
CA PHE A 176 0.43 -9.34 -40.46
C PHE A 176 0.85 -9.76 -41.86
N ASP A 177 1.90 -9.13 -42.39
CA ASP A 177 2.45 -9.43 -43.70
C ASP A 177 3.14 -10.81 -43.69
N THR A 178 2.42 -11.86 -44.13
CA THR A 178 2.90 -13.24 -44.16
C THR A 178 4.00 -13.48 -45.19
N ALA A 179 4.17 -12.57 -46.18
CA ALA A 179 5.25 -12.69 -47.16
C ALA A 179 6.62 -12.32 -46.56
N ARG A 180 6.62 -11.46 -45.55
CA ARG A 180 7.84 -10.95 -44.90
C ARG A 180 8.04 -11.45 -43.47
N SER A 181 6.99 -11.98 -42.86
CA SER A 181 7.01 -12.41 -41.45
C SER A 181 6.86 -13.91 -41.32
N ARG A 182 7.49 -14.46 -40.29
CA ARG A 182 7.38 -15.87 -39.88
C ARG A 182 6.84 -15.95 -38.48
N ILE A 183 5.92 -16.87 -38.23
CA ILE A 183 5.44 -17.17 -36.88
C ILE A 183 6.53 -17.95 -36.14
N LEU A 184 6.90 -17.46 -34.98
CA LEU A 184 7.93 -18.03 -34.12
C LEU A 184 7.32 -18.58 -32.83
N GLY A 185 6.19 -18.04 -32.39
CA GLY A 185 5.46 -18.46 -31.20
C GLY A 185 3.96 -18.24 -31.33
N THR A 186 3.21 -18.93 -30.46
CA THR A 186 1.76 -18.82 -30.37
C THR A 186 1.32 -18.82 -28.92
N ASN A 187 0.22 -18.12 -28.64
CA ASN A 187 -0.44 -18.13 -27.36
C ASN A 187 -1.19 -19.45 -27.09
N GLU A 188 -1.88 -19.55 -25.97
CA GLU A 188 -2.65 -20.73 -25.57
C GLU A 188 -3.74 -21.10 -26.60
N ALA A 189 -4.37 -20.10 -27.24
CA ALA A 189 -5.37 -20.29 -28.29
C ALA A 189 -4.77 -20.69 -29.66
N GLY A 190 -3.45 -20.90 -29.75
CA GLY A 190 -2.75 -21.22 -31.00
C GLY A 190 -2.61 -20.05 -31.96
N LYS A 191 -2.90 -18.82 -31.53
CA LYS A 191 -2.77 -17.60 -32.33
C LYS A 191 -1.37 -17.05 -32.23
N ALA A 192 -0.85 -16.44 -33.31
CA ALA A 192 0.50 -15.90 -33.35
C ALA A 192 0.68 -14.74 -32.31
N ASP A 193 1.62 -14.89 -31.40
CA ASP A 193 2.02 -13.89 -30.39
C ASP A 193 3.49 -13.49 -30.54
N PHE A 194 4.24 -14.22 -31.36
CA PHE A 194 5.63 -13.93 -31.65
C PHE A 194 5.92 -14.12 -33.14
N ILE A 195 6.35 -13.04 -33.79
CA ILE A 195 6.72 -13.03 -35.19
C ILE A 195 8.15 -12.49 -35.37
N GLY A 196 8.81 -12.99 -36.42
CA GLY A 196 10.08 -12.46 -36.90
C GLY A 196 9.94 -12.03 -38.33
N MET A 197 10.45 -10.86 -38.68
CA MET A 197 10.42 -10.33 -40.03
C MET A 197 11.78 -9.81 -40.48
N LYS A 198 12.05 -9.93 -41.77
CA LYS A 198 13.23 -9.37 -42.38
C LYS A 198 12.94 -7.93 -42.83
N ALA A 199 13.76 -6.98 -42.42
CA ALA A 199 13.64 -5.58 -42.81
C ALA A 199 15.01 -5.07 -43.32
N GLY A 200 15.18 -5.03 -44.63
CA GLY A 200 16.47 -4.73 -45.26
C GLY A 200 17.48 -5.86 -45.03
N ALA A 201 18.64 -5.52 -44.48
CA ALA A 201 19.73 -6.47 -44.17
C ALA A 201 19.62 -7.09 -42.77
N GLY A 202 18.79 -6.53 -41.88
CA GLY A 202 18.59 -7.01 -40.51
C GLY A 202 17.22 -7.65 -40.27
N ASN A 203 16.94 -7.95 -39.03
CA ASN A 203 15.70 -8.61 -38.62
C ASN A 203 15.01 -7.83 -37.50
N LEU A 204 13.68 -7.84 -37.53
CA LEU A 204 12.83 -7.36 -36.43
C LEU A 204 12.08 -8.56 -35.86
N TYR A 205 12.17 -8.70 -34.54
CA TYR A 205 11.43 -9.69 -33.77
C TYR A 205 10.42 -8.98 -32.90
N LEU A 206 9.14 -9.28 -33.07
CA LEU A 206 8.05 -8.68 -32.33
C LEU A 206 7.30 -9.73 -31.53
N HIS A 207 7.31 -9.57 -30.20
CA HIS A 207 6.80 -10.52 -29.23
C HIS A 207 5.77 -9.81 -28.33
N LEU A 208 4.59 -10.42 -28.11
CA LEU A 208 3.47 -9.79 -27.41
C LEU A 208 3.31 -10.23 -25.95
N ALA A 209 4.27 -10.94 -25.39
CA ALA A 209 4.22 -11.42 -24.01
C ALA A 209 5.47 -11.02 -23.19
N PRO A 210 5.70 -9.73 -22.88
CA PRO A 210 6.88 -9.29 -22.16
C PRO A 210 7.03 -9.94 -20.78
N ILE A 211 5.93 -10.40 -20.19
CA ILE A 211 5.93 -11.13 -18.93
C ILE A 211 6.75 -12.43 -18.98
N ALA A 212 6.96 -13.00 -20.17
CA ALA A 212 7.81 -14.18 -20.38
C ALA A 212 9.30 -13.91 -20.10
N PHE A 213 9.70 -12.66 -19.95
CA PHE A 213 11.05 -12.25 -19.55
C PHE A 213 11.13 -11.83 -18.08
N SER A 214 10.04 -11.94 -17.34
CA SER A 214 10.03 -11.65 -15.91
C SER A 214 10.78 -12.70 -15.10
N ASN A 215 11.31 -12.30 -13.97
CA ASN A 215 11.96 -13.22 -13.03
C ASN A 215 11.05 -14.39 -12.65
N TYR A 216 9.75 -14.10 -12.43
CA TYR A 216 8.78 -15.11 -12.02
C TYR A 216 8.53 -16.16 -13.09
N PHE A 217 8.39 -15.75 -14.34
CA PHE A 217 8.23 -16.69 -15.45
C PHE A 217 9.50 -17.52 -15.65
N LEU A 218 10.66 -16.86 -15.76
CA LEU A 218 11.93 -17.54 -16.10
C LEU A 218 12.39 -18.52 -15.03
N LEU A 219 12.15 -18.22 -13.76
CA LEU A 219 12.52 -19.09 -12.64
C LEU A 219 11.51 -20.21 -12.39
N HIS A 220 10.36 -20.22 -13.07
CA HIS A 220 9.36 -21.27 -12.91
C HIS A 220 9.73 -22.50 -13.73
N LYS A 221 9.95 -23.65 -13.06
CA LYS A 221 10.29 -24.93 -13.70
C LYS A 221 11.44 -24.79 -14.73
N ASN A 222 11.17 -25.17 -15.98
CA ASN A 222 12.14 -25.15 -17.07
C ASN A 222 11.92 -23.96 -18.03
N ASN A 223 11.27 -22.89 -17.60
CA ASN A 223 10.95 -21.77 -18.48
C ASN A 223 12.17 -20.96 -18.92
N MET A 224 13.32 -21.15 -18.27
CA MET A 224 14.58 -20.59 -18.77
C MET A 224 14.89 -21.05 -20.19
N GLU A 225 14.48 -22.26 -20.59
CA GLU A 225 14.60 -22.76 -21.96
C GLU A 225 13.81 -21.91 -22.96
N TYR A 226 12.72 -21.25 -22.55
CA TYR A 226 12.00 -20.30 -23.41
C TYR A 226 12.93 -19.15 -23.83
N TYR A 227 13.59 -18.57 -22.85
CA TYR A 227 14.56 -17.50 -23.06
C TYR A 227 15.71 -17.97 -23.98
N ASP A 228 16.30 -19.12 -23.68
CA ASP A 228 17.42 -19.68 -24.43
C ASP A 228 17.05 -19.91 -25.90
N ARG A 229 15.87 -20.44 -26.15
CA ARG A 229 15.36 -20.66 -27.51
C ARG A 229 15.16 -19.36 -28.28
N ILE A 230 14.58 -18.33 -27.66
CA ILE A 230 14.37 -17.02 -28.31
C ILE A 230 15.70 -16.41 -28.71
N PHE A 231 16.62 -16.30 -27.76
CA PHE A 231 17.91 -15.65 -28.05
C PHE A 231 18.86 -16.51 -28.88
N SER A 232 18.65 -17.83 -28.95
CA SER A 232 19.42 -18.70 -29.87
C SER A 232 19.14 -18.42 -31.36
N MET A 233 18.01 -17.80 -31.68
CA MET A 233 17.65 -17.40 -33.06
C MET A 233 18.31 -16.11 -33.49
N MET A 234 18.66 -15.27 -32.53
CA MET A 234 19.24 -13.97 -32.82
C MET A 234 20.67 -14.15 -33.31
N SER A 235 21.15 -13.20 -34.06
CA SER A 235 22.46 -13.30 -34.69
C SER A 235 23.55 -13.59 -33.67
N LYS A 236 24.12 -14.80 -33.71
CA LYS A 236 25.32 -15.15 -32.93
C LYS A 236 26.56 -14.34 -33.35
N LYS A 237 26.44 -13.57 -34.44
CA LYS A 237 27.47 -12.66 -34.94
C LYS A 237 27.36 -11.27 -34.35
N ALA A 238 26.41 -11.05 -33.41
CA ALA A 238 26.29 -9.76 -32.75
C ALA A 238 27.56 -9.42 -31.97
N ASN A 239 28.23 -8.34 -32.35
CA ASN A 239 29.41 -7.83 -31.66
C ASN A 239 29.01 -7.00 -30.43
N THR A 240 27.85 -6.41 -30.49
CA THR A 240 27.28 -5.56 -29.42
C THR A 240 25.84 -5.95 -29.18
N VAL A 241 25.49 -6.22 -27.93
CA VAL A 241 24.13 -6.48 -27.47
C VAL A 241 23.76 -5.40 -26.48
N VAL A 242 22.68 -4.72 -26.74
CA VAL A 242 22.25 -3.57 -25.94
C VAL A 242 20.86 -3.83 -25.39
N TRP A 243 20.73 -3.68 -24.10
CA TRP A 243 19.47 -3.69 -23.39
C TRP A 243 18.91 -2.27 -23.27
N ASP A 244 17.72 -2.07 -23.79
CA ASP A 244 17.04 -0.79 -23.72
C ASP A 244 16.48 -0.52 -22.31
N GLU A 245 16.72 0.65 -21.79
CA GLU A 245 16.07 1.20 -20.61
C GLU A 245 15.31 2.50 -20.91
N TYR A 246 15.41 2.99 -22.13
CA TYR A 246 14.74 4.22 -22.53
C TYR A 246 13.22 4.04 -22.54
N PHE A 247 12.72 3.05 -23.27
CA PHE A 247 11.27 2.86 -23.41
C PHE A 247 10.58 2.43 -22.11
N ILE A 248 11.29 1.80 -21.16
CA ILE A 248 10.75 1.53 -19.82
C ILE A 248 10.63 2.81 -19.00
N THR A 249 11.57 3.73 -19.16
CA THR A 249 11.62 4.98 -18.41
C THR A 249 10.91 6.11 -19.11
N LYS A 250 10.69 5.99 -20.42
CA LYS A 250 9.91 6.93 -21.21
C LYS A 250 8.52 7.07 -20.60
N ARG A 251 8.33 8.12 -19.86
CA ARG A 251 6.99 8.46 -19.39
C ARG A 251 6.21 8.93 -20.60
N ASP A 252 5.03 8.38 -20.80
CA ASP A 252 4.01 9.09 -21.57
C ASP A 252 4.06 10.54 -21.09
N SER A 253 4.06 11.49 -22.02
CA SER A 253 3.95 12.92 -21.66
C SER A 253 3.01 13.01 -20.48
N PRO A 254 3.44 13.48 -19.31
CA PRO A 254 2.69 13.26 -18.08
C PRO A 254 1.24 13.57 -18.40
N PRO A 255 0.28 12.72 -18.03
CA PRO A 255 -1.14 13.00 -18.32
C PRO A 255 -1.30 14.43 -17.88
N GLU A 256 -1.73 15.33 -18.80
CA GLU A 256 -1.78 16.77 -18.48
C GLU A 256 -2.34 16.82 -17.08
N PRO A 257 -1.59 17.28 -16.09
CA PRO A 257 -1.98 17.13 -14.69
C PRO A 257 -3.38 17.66 -14.67
N GLN A 258 -4.36 16.80 -14.27
CA GLN A 258 -5.77 17.23 -14.26
C GLN A 258 -5.69 18.62 -13.71
N LYS A 259 -5.96 19.64 -14.55
CA LYS A 259 -5.64 21.04 -14.25
C LYS A 259 -6.54 21.40 -13.09
N ASN A 260 -6.15 20.94 -11.91
CA ASN A 260 -6.75 21.41 -10.69
C ASN A 260 -6.55 22.92 -10.76
N TRP A 261 -7.64 23.66 -10.78
CA TRP A 261 -7.62 25.14 -10.87
C TRP A 261 -6.54 25.73 -9.96
N LEU A 262 -6.27 25.08 -8.81
CA LEU A 262 -5.23 25.43 -7.86
C LEU A 262 -3.83 25.24 -8.46
N THR A 263 -3.57 24.14 -9.18
CA THR A 263 -2.28 23.87 -9.83
C THR A 263 -2.02 24.84 -10.97
N VAL A 264 -3.07 25.21 -11.72
CA VAL A 264 -3.00 26.24 -12.77
C VAL A 264 -2.67 27.58 -12.15
N LEU A 265 -3.40 27.96 -11.07
CA LEU A 265 -3.20 29.23 -10.35
C LEU A 265 -1.77 29.34 -9.79
N MET A 266 -1.27 28.24 -9.20
CA MET A 266 0.09 28.18 -8.59
C MET A 266 1.22 28.27 -9.62
N ASN A 267 0.96 27.87 -10.86
CA ASN A 267 1.95 27.87 -11.95
C ASN A 267 1.77 29.05 -12.93
N LEU A 268 0.83 29.95 -12.69
CA LEU A 268 0.70 31.17 -13.46
C LEU A 268 1.95 32.05 -13.27
N GLU A 269 2.67 32.26 -14.35
CA GLU A 269 3.82 33.14 -14.42
C GLU A 269 3.39 34.50 -14.99
N ASN A 270 3.90 35.59 -14.40
CA ASN A 270 3.74 36.93 -15.00
C ASN A 270 4.76 37.13 -16.13
N ALA A 271 4.64 38.22 -16.86
CA ALA A 271 5.57 38.62 -17.94
C ALA A 271 7.06 38.65 -17.51
N GLU A 272 7.35 38.68 -16.22
CA GLU A 272 8.68 38.65 -15.63
C GLU A 272 9.14 37.23 -15.19
N GLY A 273 8.38 36.16 -15.49
CA GLY A 273 8.71 34.80 -15.09
C GLY A 273 8.53 34.51 -13.59
N LYS A 274 7.91 35.41 -12.83
CA LYS A 274 7.63 35.24 -11.39
C LYS A 274 6.30 34.53 -11.18
N LYS A 275 6.21 33.69 -10.14
CA LYS A 275 4.99 32.96 -9.75
C LYS A 275 4.27 33.69 -8.58
N PRO A 276 3.51 34.76 -8.84
CA PRO A 276 2.97 35.63 -7.80
C PRO A 276 2.03 34.90 -6.85
N PHE A 277 1.25 33.96 -7.35
CA PHE A 277 0.32 33.19 -6.51
C PHE A 277 1.04 32.25 -5.55
N LYS A 278 2.16 31.66 -5.95
CA LYS A 278 2.99 30.82 -5.07
C LYS A 278 3.59 31.64 -3.92
N THR A 279 4.10 32.83 -4.24
CA THR A 279 4.66 33.74 -3.23
C THR A 279 3.57 34.31 -2.32
N ALA A 280 2.39 34.66 -2.86
CA ALA A 280 1.26 35.12 -2.08
C ALA A 280 0.75 34.04 -1.10
N LEU A 281 0.68 32.78 -1.54
CA LEU A 281 0.30 31.66 -0.67
C LEU A 281 1.32 31.45 0.46
N LEU A 282 2.62 31.52 0.17
CA LEU A 282 3.65 31.39 1.20
C LEU A 282 3.56 32.53 2.22
N VAL A 283 3.32 33.77 1.76
CA VAL A 283 3.13 34.92 2.66
C VAL A 283 1.87 34.72 3.51
N LEU A 284 0.76 34.30 2.90
CA LEU A 284 -0.50 34.01 3.63
C LEU A 284 -0.30 32.95 4.70
N LEU A 285 0.35 31.83 4.37
CA LEU A 285 0.64 30.76 5.32
C LEU A 285 1.55 31.23 6.46
N SER A 286 2.56 32.07 6.14
CA SER A 286 3.45 32.66 7.12
C SER A 286 2.69 33.59 8.08
N LEU A 287 1.80 34.45 7.56
CA LEU A 287 0.95 35.34 8.36
C LEU A 287 -0.01 34.52 9.23
N LEU A 288 -0.57 33.44 8.71
CA LEU A 288 -1.48 32.56 9.43
C LEU A 288 -0.76 31.82 10.56
N ALA A 289 0.50 31.41 10.31
CA ALA A 289 1.36 30.83 11.34
C ALA A 289 1.71 31.84 12.44
N VAL A 290 2.07 33.09 12.08
CA VAL A 290 2.30 34.16 13.05
C VAL A 290 1.03 34.50 13.83
N TYR A 291 -0.13 34.54 13.17
CA TYR A 291 -1.41 34.73 13.83
C TYR A 291 -1.70 33.61 14.82
N ALA A 292 -1.56 32.35 14.40
CA ALA A 292 -1.75 31.19 15.26
C ALA A 292 -0.81 31.23 16.47
N LEU A 293 0.48 31.55 16.27
CA LEU A 293 1.44 31.70 17.36
C LEU A 293 1.10 32.85 18.31
N SER A 294 0.56 33.96 17.79
CA SER A 294 0.12 35.10 18.61
C SER A 294 -1.13 34.78 19.42
N GLU A 295 -2.09 34.05 18.83
CA GLU A 295 -3.30 33.61 19.51
C GLU A 295 -3.03 32.51 20.55
N MET A 296 -2.00 31.70 20.33
CA MET A 296 -1.52 30.71 21.33
C MET A 296 -0.92 31.38 22.57
N ARG A 297 -0.52 32.66 22.53
CA ARG A 297 -0.23 33.42 23.74
C ARG A 297 -1.51 33.54 24.53
N ARG A 298 -1.68 32.65 25.51
CA ARG A 298 -2.80 32.70 26.45
C ARG A 298 -2.93 34.12 26.97
N LYS A 299 -3.95 34.85 26.57
CA LYS A 299 -4.47 35.98 27.34
C LYS A 299 -4.91 35.35 28.64
N GLN A 300 -4.08 35.51 29.69
CA GLN A 300 -4.51 35.13 31.02
C GLN A 300 -5.73 36.00 31.34
N ARG A 301 -6.91 35.41 31.22
CA ARG A 301 -8.11 36.04 31.75
C ARG A 301 -7.83 36.22 33.24
N PRO A 302 -8.02 37.44 33.82
CA PRO A 302 -7.95 37.61 35.24
C PRO A 302 -8.84 36.54 35.86
N ILE A 303 -8.25 35.66 36.67
CA ILE A 303 -8.99 34.63 37.37
C ILE A 303 -9.98 35.37 38.26
N PRO A 304 -11.31 35.33 37.96
CA PRO A 304 -12.25 35.93 38.87
C PRO A 304 -12.06 35.26 40.23
N VAL A 305 -12.02 36.05 41.29
CA VAL A 305 -11.93 35.52 42.65
C VAL A 305 -13.11 34.57 42.81
N MET A 306 -12.82 33.25 42.72
CA MET A 306 -13.84 32.25 42.92
C MET A 306 -14.34 32.35 44.35
N LYS A 307 -15.59 32.77 44.52
CA LYS A 307 -16.30 32.55 45.78
C LYS A 307 -16.14 31.06 46.08
N LYS A 308 -15.74 30.76 47.36
CA LYS A 308 -15.64 29.35 47.82
C LYS A 308 -16.89 28.62 47.32
N PRO A 309 -16.76 27.50 46.60
CA PRO A 309 -17.93 26.79 46.12
C PRO A 309 -18.80 26.46 47.32
N ALA A 310 -20.00 27.04 47.37
CA ALA A 310 -21.03 26.52 48.22
C ALA A 310 -21.15 25.03 47.89
N ASN A 311 -21.29 24.20 48.92
CA ASN A 311 -21.25 22.77 48.76
C ASN A 311 -22.53 22.28 48.05
N GLU A 312 -22.68 22.68 46.77
CA GLU A 312 -23.81 22.35 45.90
C GLU A 312 -24.00 20.83 45.81
N SER A 313 -22.91 20.07 45.94
CA SER A 313 -22.95 18.63 46.06
C SER A 313 -23.76 18.14 47.26
N LEU A 314 -23.68 18.82 48.40
CA LEU A 314 -24.44 18.44 49.58
C LEU A 314 -25.92 18.73 49.43
N ASP A 315 -26.28 19.86 48.81
CA ASP A 315 -27.67 20.23 48.57
C ASP A 315 -28.28 19.34 47.47
N PHE A 316 -27.51 18.97 46.45
CA PHE A 316 -27.91 17.98 45.46
C PHE A 316 -28.19 16.61 46.12
N VAL A 317 -27.28 16.11 46.95
CA VAL A 317 -27.45 14.83 47.62
C VAL A 317 -28.67 14.87 48.55
N LYS A 318 -28.91 15.97 49.28
CA LYS A 318 -30.12 16.14 50.10
C LYS A 318 -31.40 16.14 49.26
N THR A 319 -31.38 16.81 48.12
CA THR A 319 -32.52 16.87 47.23
C THR A 319 -32.82 15.48 46.61
N ILE A 320 -31.80 14.76 46.19
CA ILE A 320 -31.95 13.38 45.69
C ILE A 320 -32.41 12.47 46.83
N GLY A 321 -31.89 12.59 48.04
CA GLY A 321 -32.31 11.84 49.22
C GLY A 321 -33.82 12.03 49.50
N ARG A 322 -34.31 13.27 49.51
CA ARG A 322 -35.74 13.59 49.62
C ARG A 322 -36.58 12.98 48.53
N LEU A 323 -36.16 13.08 47.26
CA LEU A 323 -36.87 12.50 46.15
C LEU A 323 -37.04 10.96 46.25
N TYR A 324 -36.03 10.25 46.71
CA TYR A 324 -36.08 8.82 46.96
C TYR A 324 -36.95 8.47 48.16
N HIS A 325 -36.95 9.29 49.21
CA HIS A 325 -37.81 9.11 50.36
C HIS A 325 -39.28 9.32 49.99
N ASP A 326 -39.58 10.36 49.22
CA ASP A 326 -40.96 10.69 48.82
C ASP A 326 -41.55 9.67 47.85
N LYS A 327 -40.69 9.03 47.01
CA LYS A 327 -41.13 7.92 46.13
C LYS A 327 -41.41 6.59 46.84
N GLY A 328 -40.94 6.44 48.09
CA GLY A 328 -41.14 5.21 48.85
C GLY A 328 -40.54 3.94 48.28
N ASP A 329 -39.63 4.06 47.27
CA ASP A 329 -38.97 2.91 46.65
C ASP A 329 -37.72 2.50 47.43
N HIS A 330 -37.95 1.97 48.61
CA HIS A 330 -36.89 1.53 49.52
C HIS A 330 -36.08 0.37 48.96
N ALA A 331 -36.71 -0.49 48.12
CA ALA A 331 -36.01 -1.62 47.52
C ALA A 331 -34.94 -1.18 46.50
N ASN A 332 -35.24 -0.15 45.71
CA ASN A 332 -34.28 0.40 44.75
C ASN A 332 -33.11 1.11 45.46
N LEU A 333 -33.46 1.84 46.54
CA LEU A 333 -32.42 2.52 47.35
C LEU A 333 -31.46 1.52 47.99
N CYS A 334 -31.95 0.45 48.58
CA CYS A 334 -31.14 -0.63 49.15
C CYS A 334 -30.25 -1.32 48.07
N ARG A 335 -30.75 -1.56 46.86
CA ARG A 335 -29.94 -2.10 45.76
C ARG A 335 -28.80 -1.18 45.39
N LYS A 336 -29.03 0.12 45.33
CA LYS A 336 -27.97 1.11 45.06
C LYS A 336 -26.95 1.17 46.19
N MET A 337 -27.40 1.19 47.42
CA MET A 337 -26.49 1.17 48.60
C MET A 337 -25.60 -0.08 48.56
N THR A 338 -26.17 -1.24 48.25
CA THR A 338 -25.43 -2.48 48.08
C THR A 338 -24.40 -2.39 46.95
N ALA A 339 -24.79 -1.86 45.80
CA ALA A 339 -23.86 -1.68 44.67
C ALA A 339 -22.68 -0.76 44.99
N TYR A 340 -22.94 0.37 45.65
CA TYR A 340 -21.89 1.30 46.08
C TYR A 340 -20.98 0.69 47.15
N PHE A 341 -21.54 -0.04 48.08
CA PHE A 341 -20.76 -0.74 49.11
C PHE A 341 -19.82 -1.79 48.48
N LEU A 342 -20.33 -2.62 47.57
CA LEU A 342 -19.54 -3.64 46.90
C LEU A 342 -18.45 -3.02 46.03
N GLU A 343 -18.75 -1.89 45.33
CA GLU A 343 -17.77 -1.16 44.58
C GLU A 343 -16.68 -0.55 45.48
N HIS A 344 -17.06 -0.01 46.63
CA HIS A 344 -16.11 0.47 47.64
C HIS A 344 -15.19 -0.67 48.09
N VAL A 345 -15.73 -1.82 48.42
CA VAL A 345 -14.96 -3.01 48.83
C VAL A 345 -14.03 -3.46 47.73
N ARG A 346 -14.48 -3.47 46.47
CA ARG A 346 -13.67 -3.85 45.32
C ARG A 346 -12.53 -2.86 45.08
N SER A 347 -12.82 -1.56 45.12
CA SER A 347 -11.82 -0.53 44.81
C SER A 347 -10.77 -0.36 45.93
N ARG A 348 -11.22 -0.39 47.18
CA ARG A 348 -10.33 -0.11 48.34
C ARG A 348 -9.60 -1.34 48.85
N TYR A 349 -10.31 -2.49 48.94
CA TYR A 349 -9.72 -3.69 49.55
C TYR A 349 -9.32 -4.75 48.49
N LYS A 350 -9.62 -4.49 47.19
CA LYS A 350 -9.29 -5.40 46.07
C LYS A 350 -9.80 -6.81 46.27
N LEU A 351 -11.04 -6.94 46.78
CA LEU A 351 -11.71 -8.21 46.98
C LEU A 351 -12.67 -8.51 45.84
N ASN A 352 -12.81 -9.80 45.52
CA ASN A 352 -13.83 -10.25 44.55
C ASN A 352 -15.21 -10.23 45.23
N THR A 353 -16.12 -9.48 44.63
CA THR A 353 -17.49 -9.28 45.15
C THR A 353 -18.55 -10.09 44.38
N GLN A 354 -18.15 -11.08 43.57
CA GLN A 354 -19.07 -11.94 42.85
C GLN A 354 -19.70 -13.01 43.74
N HIS A 355 -18.94 -13.51 44.72
CA HIS A 355 -19.41 -14.56 45.62
C HIS A 355 -19.23 -14.06 47.04
N LEU A 356 -20.32 -13.80 47.74
CA LEU A 356 -20.37 -13.32 49.13
C LEU A 356 -20.45 -14.53 50.08
N ASN A 357 -19.36 -15.30 50.10
CA ASN A 357 -19.22 -16.52 50.94
C ASN A 357 -18.49 -16.22 52.24
N GLU A 358 -18.26 -17.24 53.05
CA GLU A 358 -17.56 -17.12 54.34
C GLU A 358 -16.12 -16.60 54.16
N ASP A 359 -15.45 -17.00 53.08
CA ASP A 359 -14.10 -16.50 52.78
C ASP A 359 -14.11 -15.00 52.54
N PHE A 360 -15.08 -14.49 51.75
CA PHE A 360 -15.26 -13.06 51.50
C PHE A 360 -15.46 -12.29 52.84
N ILE A 361 -16.28 -12.84 53.74
CA ILE A 361 -16.55 -12.20 55.05
C ILE A 361 -15.25 -12.09 55.87
N ARG A 362 -14.48 -13.18 55.92
CA ARG A 362 -13.22 -13.24 56.64
C ARG A 362 -12.17 -12.28 56.07
N ASP A 363 -12.03 -12.30 54.75
CA ASP A 363 -11.09 -11.46 54.04
C ASP A 363 -11.45 -9.99 54.17
N LEU A 364 -12.72 -9.62 54.10
CA LEU A 364 -13.18 -8.25 54.29
C LEU A 364 -13.00 -7.80 55.72
N SER A 365 -13.31 -8.60 56.72
CA SER A 365 -13.07 -8.30 58.11
C SER A 365 -11.58 -8.08 58.38
N TYR A 366 -10.71 -8.96 57.88
CA TYR A 366 -9.27 -8.87 58.03
C TYR A 366 -8.69 -7.62 57.40
N LYS A 367 -9.07 -7.30 56.17
CA LYS A 367 -8.53 -6.15 55.41
C LYS A 367 -9.08 -4.79 55.90
N SER A 368 -10.32 -4.74 56.34
CA SER A 368 -10.98 -3.53 56.80
C SER A 368 -10.72 -3.23 58.29
N GLY A 369 -10.36 -4.24 59.07
CA GLY A 369 -10.26 -4.17 60.55
C GLY A 369 -11.60 -4.13 61.27
N VAL A 370 -12.69 -4.33 60.55
CA VAL A 370 -14.04 -4.27 61.11
C VAL A 370 -14.46 -5.66 61.68
N ASP A 371 -15.20 -5.63 62.80
CA ASP A 371 -15.66 -6.85 63.45
C ASP A 371 -16.43 -7.80 62.47
N GLU A 372 -16.03 -9.04 62.43
CA GLU A 372 -16.61 -10.07 61.57
C GLU A 372 -18.14 -10.18 61.72
N LYS A 373 -18.64 -10.00 62.95
CA LYS A 373 -20.09 -10.02 63.23
C LYS A 373 -20.84 -8.92 62.50
N LEU A 374 -20.21 -7.74 62.31
CA LEU A 374 -20.78 -6.63 61.56
C LEU A 374 -20.80 -6.95 60.08
N VAL A 375 -19.71 -7.50 59.55
CA VAL A 375 -19.61 -7.91 58.13
C VAL A 375 -20.63 -9.01 57.82
N VAL A 376 -20.78 -10.02 58.70
CA VAL A 376 -21.81 -11.09 58.58
C VAL A 376 -23.23 -10.49 58.50
N SER A 377 -23.49 -9.51 59.41
CA SER A 377 -24.81 -8.86 59.43
C SER A 377 -25.10 -8.08 58.13
N ILE A 378 -24.10 -7.41 57.57
CA ILE A 378 -24.21 -6.70 56.31
C ILE A 378 -24.48 -7.67 55.18
N VAL A 379 -23.69 -8.73 55.04
CA VAL A 379 -23.86 -9.74 53.98
C VAL A 379 -25.19 -10.42 54.06
N LYS A 380 -25.62 -10.81 55.26
CA LYS A 380 -26.94 -11.41 55.51
C LYS A 380 -28.07 -10.49 55.08
N GLN A 381 -27.96 -9.18 55.40
CA GLN A 381 -28.98 -8.20 55.03
C GLN A 381 -28.99 -7.96 53.53
N MET A 382 -27.83 -7.97 52.86
CA MET A 382 -27.71 -7.89 51.41
C MET A 382 -28.42 -9.07 50.74
N GLN A 383 -28.17 -10.29 51.20
CA GLN A 383 -28.78 -11.50 50.64
C GLN A 383 -30.30 -11.50 50.82
N GLN A 384 -30.80 -11.06 51.97
CA GLN A 384 -32.24 -10.94 52.23
C GLN A 384 -32.93 -9.90 51.33
N MET A 385 -32.23 -8.82 50.99
CA MET A 385 -32.78 -7.75 50.16
C MET A 385 -32.62 -8.01 48.66
N HIS A 386 -31.74 -8.89 48.23
CA HIS A 386 -31.40 -9.10 46.81
C HIS A 386 -32.61 -9.58 45.99
N GLY A 387 -33.54 -10.31 46.58
CA GLY A 387 -34.76 -10.78 45.90
C GLY A 387 -36.07 -10.11 46.38
N ALA A 388 -35.99 -9.14 47.31
CA ALA A 388 -37.17 -8.55 47.89
C ALA A 388 -37.85 -7.55 46.94
N VAL A 389 -39.14 -7.76 46.66
CA VAL A 389 -39.97 -6.85 45.87
C VAL A 389 -40.34 -5.58 46.65
N ARG A 390 -40.47 -5.71 47.97
CA ARG A 390 -40.78 -4.59 48.92
C ARG A 390 -39.85 -4.68 50.12
N VAL A 391 -39.33 -3.55 50.48
CA VAL A 391 -38.47 -3.35 51.68
C VAL A 391 -39.14 -2.30 52.55
N SER A 392 -39.27 -2.55 53.85
CA SER A 392 -39.86 -1.59 54.78
C SER A 392 -38.86 -0.47 55.09
N ALA A 393 -39.36 0.72 55.49
CA ALA A 393 -38.51 1.84 55.92
C ALA A 393 -37.59 1.47 57.07
N GLN A 394 -38.09 0.62 57.99
CA GLN A 394 -37.29 0.14 59.16
C GLN A 394 -36.12 -0.75 58.71
N GLN A 395 -36.36 -1.68 57.75
CA GLN A 395 -35.31 -2.53 57.23
C GLN A 395 -34.22 -1.73 56.48
N MET A 396 -34.67 -0.75 55.70
CA MET A 396 -33.75 0.17 55.01
C MET A 396 -32.90 0.98 56.00
N ALA A 397 -33.51 1.55 57.01
CA ALA A 397 -32.82 2.31 58.07
C ALA A 397 -31.78 1.45 58.80
N TYR A 398 -32.18 0.21 59.15
CA TYR A 398 -31.27 -0.73 59.78
C TYR A 398 -30.09 -1.12 58.87
N TYR A 399 -30.34 -1.33 57.61
CA TYR A 399 -29.26 -1.62 56.67
C TYR A 399 -28.31 -0.40 56.48
N HIS A 400 -28.87 0.80 56.41
CA HIS A 400 -28.06 2.01 56.37
C HIS A 400 -27.16 2.16 57.64
N ASP A 401 -27.69 1.90 58.79
CA ASP A 401 -26.92 1.95 60.06
C ASP A 401 -25.77 0.94 60.07
N LEU A 402 -25.96 -0.24 59.55
CA LEU A 402 -24.91 -1.24 59.41
C LEU A 402 -23.80 -0.78 58.49
N LEU A 403 -24.13 -0.17 57.33
CA LEU A 403 -23.14 0.36 56.37
C LEU A 403 -22.44 1.57 56.94
N GLU A 404 -23.14 2.47 57.65
CA GLU A 404 -22.54 3.64 58.30
C GLU A 404 -21.51 3.21 59.38
N LYS A 405 -21.86 2.21 60.17
CA LYS A 405 -20.93 1.63 61.16
C LYS A 405 -19.69 1.04 60.46
N PHE A 406 -19.89 0.33 59.32
CA PHE A 406 -18.77 -0.19 58.58
C PHE A 406 -17.85 0.94 58.13
N TYR A 407 -18.36 2.00 57.48
CA TYR A 407 -17.55 3.14 57.02
C TYR A 407 -16.90 3.93 58.14
N LYS A 408 -17.45 3.91 59.36
CA LYS A 408 -16.88 4.60 60.51
C LYS A 408 -15.69 3.84 61.10
N TYR A 409 -15.68 2.52 60.99
CA TYR A 409 -14.65 1.68 61.59
C TYR A 409 -13.70 1.02 60.59
N SER A 410 -13.86 1.32 59.31
CA SER A 410 -13.04 0.78 58.20
C SER A 410 -11.85 1.65 57.80
#